data_d0e28b356316ea5be8eb13d7c63904cb
#
_entry.id   d0e28b356316ea5be8eb13d7c63904cb
#
_cell.length_a   1.000
_cell.length_b   1.000
_cell.length_c   1.000
_cell.angle_alpha   90.00
_cell.angle_beta   90.00
_cell.angle_gamma   90.00
#
_symmetry.space_group_name_H-M   'P 1'
#
loop_
_entity.id
_entity.type
_entity.pdbx_description
1 polymer ?
#
loop_
_entity_poly.entity_id
_entity_poly.type
_entity_poly.pdbx_seq_one_letter_code
_entity_poly.pdbx_strand_id
1 'polypeptide(L)'
;MPRTVDPARHAARRLRIIDAALTRFAADGYEATTTAAICTQARIGSGTFFHYFPTKADVLLGILELGTAETTAWFAEQSGREDAADVLRDWIDKTIEDFSDRRIAGFVRAVGAVMSRPEFAEALAADDRATRTGLLGWVELAQLQGSIRTDLDAARLTSWLCVLTDGFADRIATDNSFTAITEGKILRDAARRLLAREPDVSATKPR
;
A
#
# COMPACT_ATOMS: atom_id res chain seq x y z
N MET A 1 34.47 -10.64 -24.99
CA MET A 1 33.25 -11.37 -24.54
C MET A 1 32.34 -10.39 -23.83
N PRO A 2 31.09 -10.17 -24.24
CA PRO A 2 30.16 -9.33 -23.51
C PRO A 2 29.93 -9.98 -22.13
N ARG A 3 30.12 -9.22 -21.08
CA ARG A 3 29.94 -9.66 -19.70
C ARG A 3 28.44 -9.83 -19.47
N THR A 4 27.96 -11.07 -19.42
CA THR A 4 26.55 -11.37 -19.16
C THR A 4 26.17 -10.75 -17.82
N VAL A 5 25.23 -9.80 -17.85
CA VAL A 5 24.70 -9.18 -16.63
C VAL A 5 23.94 -10.28 -15.87
N ASP A 6 24.35 -10.57 -14.66
CA ASP A 6 23.63 -11.49 -13.78
C ASP A 6 22.28 -10.84 -13.39
N PRO A 7 21.13 -11.38 -13.83
CA PRO A 7 19.82 -10.79 -13.60
C PRO A 7 19.50 -10.62 -12.10
N ALA A 8 19.89 -11.56 -11.26
CA ALA A 8 19.64 -11.49 -9.82
C ALA A 8 20.43 -10.34 -9.18
N ARG A 9 21.67 -10.16 -9.59
CA ARG A 9 22.53 -9.05 -9.14
C ARG A 9 22.01 -7.69 -9.62
N HIS A 10 21.47 -7.64 -10.83
CA HIS A 10 20.84 -6.44 -11.37
C HIS A 10 19.60 -6.07 -10.55
N ALA A 11 18.68 -7.01 -10.33
CA ALA A 11 17.47 -6.80 -9.53
C ALA A 11 17.80 -6.37 -8.10
N ALA A 12 18.73 -7.05 -7.42
CA ALA A 12 19.14 -6.69 -6.06
C ALA A 12 19.73 -5.28 -5.97
N ARG A 13 20.45 -4.83 -7.00
CA ARG A 13 20.98 -3.47 -7.04
C ARG A 13 19.91 -2.43 -7.29
N ARG A 14 18.92 -2.72 -8.15
CA ARG A 14 17.75 -1.86 -8.37
C ARG A 14 16.97 -1.67 -7.07
N LEU A 15 16.65 -2.74 -6.34
CA LEU A 15 15.96 -2.69 -5.05
C LEU A 15 16.73 -1.87 -4.00
N ARG A 16 18.05 -1.98 -3.95
CA ARG A 16 18.87 -1.19 -3.03
C ARG A 16 18.81 0.31 -3.35
N ILE A 17 18.70 0.71 -4.62
CA ILE A 17 18.51 2.11 -5.00
C ILE A 17 17.11 2.59 -4.61
N ILE A 18 16.09 1.78 -4.81
CA ILE A 18 14.70 2.03 -4.40
C ILE A 18 14.62 2.26 -2.90
N ASP A 19 15.19 1.37 -2.08
CA ASP A 19 15.18 1.49 -0.61
C ASP A 19 15.92 2.74 -0.12
N ALA A 20 17.06 3.07 -0.74
CA ALA A 20 17.80 4.30 -0.45
C ALA A 20 16.99 5.56 -0.81
N ALA A 21 16.27 5.54 -1.94
CA ALA A 21 15.44 6.63 -2.39
C ALA A 21 14.21 6.80 -1.47
N LEU A 22 13.53 5.71 -1.10
CA LEU A 22 12.46 5.70 -0.11
C LEU A 22 12.90 6.37 1.19
N THR A 23 14.07 5.98 1.71
CA THR A 23 14.66 6.55 2.93
C THR A 23 14.89 8.06 2.80
N ARG A 24 15.41 8.52 1.65
CA ARG A 24 15.66 9.95 1.42
C ARG A 24 14.38 10.75 1.20
N PHE A 25 13.44 10.22 0.42
CA PHE A 25 12.13 10.88 0.24
C PHE A 25 11.36 10.99 1.56
N ALA A 26 11.41 9.97 2.38
CA ALA A 26 10.80 9.98 3.71
C ALA A 26 11.40 11.04 4.64
N ALA A 27 12.71 11.20 4.62
CA ALA A 27 13.43 12.11 5.50
C ALA A 27 13.37 13.57 5.05
N ASP A 28 13.57 13.82 3.75
CA ASP A 28 13.80 15.16 3.20
C ASP A 28 12.61 15.69 2.37
N GLY A 29 11.66 14.82 2.05
CA GLY A 29 10.63 15.09 1.03
C GLY A 29 11.16 14.91 -0.39
N TYR A 30 10.23 14.86 -1.35
CA TYR A 30 10.60 14.64 -2.75
C TYR A 30 11.45 15.80 -3.33
N GLU A 31 11.05 17.05 -3.09
CA GLU A 31 11.72 18.21 -3.73
C GLU A 31 13.16 18.38 -3.27
N ALA A 32 13.42 18.30 -1.97
CA ALA A 32 14.73 18.52 -1.40
C ALA A 32 15.68 17.31 -1.61
N THR A 33 15.14 16.12 -1.90
CA THR A 33 15.97 14.95 -2.18
C THR A 33 16.69 15.10 -3.53
N THR A 34 18.01 14.89 -3.52
CA THR A 34 18.84 14.89 -4.71
C THR A 34 19.29 13.49 -5.10
N THR A 35 19.60 13.27 -6.39
CA THR A 35 20.17 12.00 -6.85
C THR A 35 21.52 11.70 -6.19
N ALA A 36 22.31 12.72 -5.87
CA ALA A 36 23.55 12.58 -5.14
C ALA A 36 23.33 12.04 -3.70
N ALA A 37 22.29 12.54 -3.00
CA ALA A 37 21.92 12.04 -1.67
C ALA A 37 21.47 10.56 -1.74
N ILE A 38 20.70 10.18 -2.76
CA ILE A 38 20.30 8.79 -3.00
C ILE A 38 21.53 7.91 -3.27
N CYS A 39 22.47 8.36 -4.12
CA CYS A 39 23.72 7.63 -4.40
C CYS A 39 24.53 7.38 -3.14
N THR A 40 24.66 8.40 -2.30
CA THR A 40 25.37 8.30 -1.01
C THR A 40 24.70 7.26 -0.10
N GLN A 41 23.38 7.33 0.05
CA GLN A 41 22.58 6.39 0.85
C GLN A 41 22.70 4.95 0.32
N ALA A 42 22.62 4.76 -1.00
CA ALA A 42 22.76 3.46 -1.65
C ALA A 42 24.20 2.93 -1.72
N ARG A 43 25.20 3.76 -1.39
CA ARG A 43 26.62 3.48 -1.53
C ARG A 43 27.00 3.08 -2.96
N ILE A 44 26.58 3.91 -3.92
CA ILE A 44 26.88 3.73 -5.36
C ILE A 44 27.37 5.04 -5.98
N GLY A 45 28.05 4.93 -7.11
CA GLY A 45 28.38 6.09 -7.96
C GLY A 45 27.19 6.57 -8.78
N SER A 46 27.24 7.85 -9.21
CA SER A 46 26.22 8.47 -10.04
C SER A 46 26.01 7.73 -11.38
N GLY A 47 27.08 7.27 -12.02
CA GLY A 47 26.97 6.46 -13.24
C GLY A 47 26.17 5.17 -13.03
N THR A 48 26.28 4.54 -11.86
CA THR A 48 25.46 3.38 -11.52
C THR A 48 23.99 3.78 -11.32
N PHE A 49 23.72 4.88 -10.63
CA PHE A 49 22.34 5.38 -10.45
C PHE A 49 21.67 5.62 -11.80
N PHE A 50 22.28 6.44 -12.68
CA PHE A 50 21.72 6.79 -13.98
C PHE A 50 21.59 5.62 -14.95
N HIS A 51 22.31 4.52 -14.71
CA HIS A 51 22.12 3.28 -15.46
C HIS A 51 20.77 2.59 -15.10
N TYR A 52 20.29 2.74 -13.85
CA TYR A 52 19.02 2.13 -13.39
C TYR A 52 17.83 3.08 -13.47
N PHE A 53 18.05 4.36 -13.20
CA PHE A 53 17.02 5.38 -13.11
C PHE A 53 17.54 6.67 -13.77
N PRO A 54 17.03 7.02 -14.96
CA PRO A 54 17.47 8.23 -15.68
C PRO A 54 17.25 9.52 -14.88
N THR A 55 16.19 9.58 -14.07
CA THR A 55 15.85 10.77 -13.28
C THR A 55 15.44 10.40 -11.84
N LYS A 56 15.28 11.43 -10.99
CA LYS A 56 14.68 11.29 -9.66
C LYS A 56 13.21 10.85 -9.74
N ALA A 57 12.49 11.26 -10.76
CA ALA A 57 11.11 10.85 -11.00
C ALA A 57 11.02 9.34 -11.29
N ASP A 58 11.93 8.80 -12.12
CA ASP A 58 11.93 7.37 -12.45
C ASP A 58 12.15 6.49 -11.22
N VAL A 59 12.95 6.93 -10.24
CA VAL A 59 13.11 6.14 -9.02
C VAL A 59 11.88 6.22 -8.11
N LEU A 60 11.16 7.35 -8.07
CA LEU A 60 9.88 7.43 -7.37
C LEU A 60 8.83 6.54 -8.03
N LEU A 61 8.73 6.58 -9.37
CA LEU A 61 7.88 5.65 -10.12
C LEU A 61 8.23 4.20 -9.81
N GLY A 62 9.53 3.87 -9.77
CA GLY A 62 9.98 2.53 -9.41
C GLY A 62 9.60 2.09 -7.99
N ILE A 63 9.46 3.01 -7.02
CA ILE A 63 8.95 2.71 -5.68
C ILE A 63 7.44 2.42 -5.75
N LEU A 64 6.67 3.26 -6.45
CA LEU A 64 5.22 3.08 -6.62
C LEU A 64 4.89 1.77 -7.36
N GLU A 65 5.60 1.48 -8.44
CA GLU A 65 5.47 0.22 -9.19
C GLU A 65 5.77 -1.01 -8.31
N LEU A 66 6.78 -0.92 -7.44
CA LEU A 66 7.11 -2.00 -6.52
C LEU A 66 5.97 -2.22 -5.53
N GLY A 67 5.43 -1.17 -4.92
CA GLY A 67 4.28 -1.26 -4.01
C GLY A 67 3.05 -1.89 -4.69
N THR A 68 2.72 -1.45 -5.91
CA THR A 68 1.63 -2.03 -6.71
C THR A 68 1.86 -3.52 -7.00
N ALA A 69 3.11 -3.91 -7.33
CA ALA A 69 3.46 -5.30 -7.56
C ALA A 69 3.36 -6.15 -6.27
N GLU A 70 3.78 -5.63 -5.13
CA GLU A 70 3.67 -6.28 -3.82
C GLU A 70 2.19 -6.46 -3.42
N THR A 71 1.35 -5.45 -3.62
CA THR A 71 -0.10 -5.53 -3.43
C THR A 71 -0.73 -6.62 -4.29
N THR A 72 -0.40 -6.63 -5.59
CA THR A 72 -0.91 -7.63 -6.54
C THR A 72 -0.46 -9.03 -6.16
N ALA A 73 0.81 -9.21 -5.80
CA ALA A 73 1.38 -10.48 -5.38
C ALA A 73 0.70 -10.99 -4.09
N TRP A 74 0.48 -10.12 -3.11
CA TRP A 74 -0.18 -10.49 -1.87
C TRP A 74 -1.58 -11.05 -2.12
N PHE A 75 -2.41 -10.41 -2.96
CA PHE A 75 -3.73 -10.94 -3.31
C PHE A 75 -3.63 -12.26 -4.10
N ALA A 76 -2.63 -12.40 -4.98
CA ALA A 76 -2.42 -13.65 -5.72
C ALA A 76 -2.04 -14.83 -4.78
N GLU A 77 -1.27 -14.57 -3.72
CA GLU A 77 -0.90 -15.57 -2.71
C GLU A 77 -2.10 -16.06 -1.89
N GLN A 78 -3.20 -15.28 -1.82
CA GLN A 78 -4.42 -15.72 -1.16
C GLN A 78 -5.24 -16.70 -2.02
N SER A 79 -4.88 -16.91 -3.29
CA SER A 79 -5.61 -17.76 -4.23
C SER A 79 -5.83 -19.17 -3.67
N GLY A 80 -7.06 -19.66 -3.76
CA GLY A 80 -7.44 -20.97 -3.23
C GLY A 80 -7.87 -20.99 -1.75
N ARG A 81 -7.80 -19.87 -1.04
CA ARG A 81 -8.40 -19.76 0.30
C ARG A 81 -9.92 -19.71 0.19
N GLU A 82 -10.58 -20.32 1.19
CA GLU A 82 -12.04 -20.35 1.29
C GLU A 82 -12.58 -19.42 2.40
N ASP A 83 -11.71 -18.89 3.25
CA ASP A 83 -12.02 -18.04 4.40
C ASP A 83 -11.98 -16.54 4.04
N ALA A 84 -12.87 -16.11 3.15
CA ALA A 84 -12.82 -14.77 2.55
C ALA A 84 -12.85 -13.62 3.57
N ALA A 85 -13.63 -13.73 4.64
CA ALA A 85 -13.65 -12.71 5.70
C ALA A 85 -12.31 -12.63 6.44
N ASP A 86 -11.58 -13.72 6.55
CA ASP A 86 -10.26 -13.75 7.18
C ASP A 86 -9.22 -13.10 6.26
N VAL A 87 -9.30 -13.33 4.95
CA VAL A 87 -8.44 -12.63 3.97
C VAL A 87 -8.63 -11.11 4.05
N LEU A 88 -9.87 -10.62 4.20
CA LEU A 88 -10.12 -9.19 4.39
C LEU A 88 -9.51 -8.66 5.70
N ARG A 89 -9.51 -9.45 6.77
CA ARG A 89 -8.83 -9.10 8.03
C ARG A 89 -7.31 -9.08 7.87
N ASP A 90 -6.76 -10.10 7.22
CA ASP A 90 -5.33 -10.21 6.96
C ASP A 90 -4.82 -9.04 6.10
N TRP A 91 -5.64 -8.54 5.18
CA TRP A 91 -5.33 -7.32 4.43
C TRP A 91 -5.20 -6.09 5.34
N ILE A 92 -6.11 -5.92 6.30
CA ILE A 92 -6.02 -4.81 7.26
C ILE A 92 -4.79 -4.97 8.15
N ASP A 93 -4.46 -6.20 8.56
CA ASP A 93 -3.27 -6.46 9.36
C ASP A 93 -1.98 -6.18 8.59
N LYS A 94 -1.91 -6.61 7.33
CA LYS A 94 -0.82 -6.26 6.41
C LYS A 94 -0.67 -4.74 6.27
N THR A 95 -1.78 -4.02 6.06
CA THR A 95 -1.77 -2.56 5.96
C THR A 95 -1.19 -1.92 7.22
N ILE A 96 -1.58 -2.37 8.41
CA ILE A 96 -1.03 -1.87 9.68
C ILE A 96 0.46 -2.17 9.80
N GLU A 97 0.91 -3.36 9.39
CA GLU A 97 2.32 -3.76 9.39
C GLU A 97 3.14 -2.88 8.45
N ASP A 98 2.69 -2.68 7.21
CA ASP A 98 3.34 -1.81 6.24
C ASP A 98 3.50 -0.37 6.78
N PHE A 99 2.46 0.17 7.41
CA PHE A 99 2.51 1.50 8.04
C PHE A 99 3.30 1.56 9.35
N SER A 100 3.79 0.44 9.86
CA SER A 100 4.67 0.40 11.04
C SER A 100 6.13 0.71 10.70
N ASP A 101 6.52 0.70 9.42
CA ASP A 101 7.82 1.24 9.00
C ASP A 101 7.84 2.76 9.25
N ARG A 102 8.82 3.21 10.06
CA ARG A 102 8.97 4.62 10.44
C ARG A 102 9.14 5.58 9.25
N ARG A 103 9.53 5.07 8.10
CA ARG A 103 9.73 5.86 6.88
C ARG A 103 8.41 6.17 6.17
N ILE A 104 7.38 5.33 6.36
CA ILE A 104 6.16 5.43 5.57
C ILE A 104 5.44 6.76 5.79
N ALA A 105 5.35 7.26 7.01
CA ALA A 105 4.75 8.57 7.29
C ALA A 105 5.38 9.71 6.45
N GLY A 106 6.72 9.74 6.41
CA GLY A 106 7.47 10.71 5.62
C GLY A 106 7.32 10.47 4.12
N PHE A 107 7.30 9.20 3.69
CA PHE A 107 7.12 8.84 2.28
C PHE A 107 5.74 9.22 1.76
N VAL A 108 4.66 8.92 2.50
CA VAL A 108 3.29 9.33 2.14
C VAL A 108 3.19 10.85 1.99
N ARG A 109 3.81 11.63 2.90
CA ARG A 109 3.91 13.10 2.74
C ARG A 109 4.64 13.50 1.47
N ALA A 110 5.77 12.85 1.17
CA ALA A 110 6.55 13.15 -0.02
C ALA A 110 5.78 12.87 -1.32
N VAL A 111 5.02 11.77 -1.37
CA VAL A 111 4.12 11.42 -2.48
C VAL A 111 2.96 12.41 -2.56
N GLY A 112 2.30 12.72 -1.42
CA GLY A 112 1.20 13.69 -1.36
C GLY A 112 1.55 15.06 -1.92
N ALA A 113 2.80 15.52 -1.71
CA ALA A 113 3.27 16.80 -2.25
C ALA A 113 3.40 16.83 -3.79
N VAL A 114 3.47 15.67 -4.44
CA VAL A 114 3.68 15.55 -5.90
C VAL A 114 2.58 14.77 -6.62
N MET A 115 1.57 14.26 -5.91
CA MET A 115 0.52 13.39 -6.47
C MET A 115 -0.30 14.06 -7.59
N SER A 116 -0.34 15.39 -7.63
CA SER A 116 -1.03 16.13 -8.70
C SER A 116 -0.21 16.23 -10.00
N ARG A 117 1.04 15.77 -10.01
CA ARG A 117 1.88 15.81 -11.21
C ARG A 117 1.49 14.70 -12.17
N PRO A 118 1.30 15.03 -13.48
CA PRO A 118 0.84 14.05 -14.47
C PRO A 118 1.73 12.80 -14.56
N GLU A 119 3.04 12.95 -14.35
CA GLU A 119 4.01 11.86 -14.42
C GLU A 119 3.79 10.75 -13.39
N PHE A 120 3.13 11.07 -12.26
CA PHE A 120 2.84 10.08 -11.20
C PHE A 120 1.38 9.59 -11.20
N ALA A 121 0.50 10.27 -11.92
CA ALA A 121 -0.95 10.01 -11.89
C ALA A 121 -1.29 8.56 -12.27
N GLU A 122 -0.64 8.03 -13.33
CA GLU A 122 -0.91 6.65 -13.78
C GLU A 122 -0.42 5.61 -12.77
N ALA A 123 0.76 5.80 -12.17
CA ALA A 123 1.30 4.88 -11.16
C ALA A 123 0.42 4.85 -9.89
N LEU A 124 -0.06 6.02 -9.43
CA LEU A 124 -0.97 6.12 -8.30
C LEU A 124 -2.34 5.49 -8.62
N ALA A 125 -2.85 5.71 -9.83
CA ALA A 125 -4.10 5.08 -10.27
C ALA A 125 -3.94 3.55 -10.42
N ALA A 126 -2.78 3.06 -10.81
CA ALA A 126 -2.50 1.63 -10.90
C ALA A 126 -2.52 0.96 -9.51
N ASP A 127 -1.96 1.61 -8.51
CA ASP A 127 -1.96 1.14 -7.12
C ASP A 127 -3.39 1.07 -6.54
N ASP A 128 -4.18 2.15 -6.71
CA ASP A 128 -5.59 2.16 -6.33
C ASP A 128 -6.38 1.02 -7.02
N ARG A 129 -6.17 0.84 -8.33
CA ARG A 129 -6.84 -0.25 -9.07
C ARG A 129 -6.44 -1.63 -8.56
N ALA A 130 -5.16 -1.87 -8.26
CA ALA A 130 -4.69 -3.15 -7.74
C ALA A 130 -5.35 -3.47 -6.39
N THR A 131 -5.36 -2.51 -5.47
CA THR A 131 -6.00 -2.64 -4.16
C THR A 131 -7.50 -2.90 -4.28
N ARG A 132 -8.23 -2.06 -5.05
CA ARG A 132 -9.68 -2.19 -5.22
C ARG A 132 -10.07 -3.50 -5.89
N THR A 133 -9.33 -3.90 -6.93
CA THR A 133 -9.61 -5.17 -7.63
C THR A 133 -9.39 -6.37 -6.72
N GLY A 134 -8.29 -6.37 -5.98
CA GLY A 134 -8.01 -7.43 -5.02
C GLY A 134 -9.06 -7.54 -3.92
N LEU A 135 -9.41 -6.43 -3.28
CA LEU A 135 -10.42 -6.39 -2.23
C LEU A 135 -11.81 -6.79 -2.73
N LEU A 136 -12.23 -6.30 -3.92
CA LEU A 136 -13.58 -6.53 -4.45
C LEU A 136 -13.89 -8.01 -4.56
N GLY A 137 -12.99 -8.81 -5.13
CA GLY A 137 -13.22 -10.25 -5.28
C GLY A 137 -13.42 -10.96 -3.93
N TRP A 138 -12.67 -10.55 -2.90
CA TRP A 138 -12.82 -11.13 -1.57
C TRP A 138 -14.07 -10.65 -0.83
N VAL A 139 -14.49 -9.39 -1.03
CA VAL A 139 -15.76 -8.87 -0.50
C VAL A 139 -16.94 -9.62 -1.13
N GLU A 140 -16.94 -9.82 -2.45
CA GLU A 140 -17.96 -10.59 -3.16
C GLU A 140 -18.05 -12.04 -2.63
N LEU A 141 -16.90 -12.70 -2.49
CA LEU A 141 -16.84 -14.06 -1.96
C LEU A 141 -17.34 -14.13 -0.51
N ALA A 142 -16.95 -13.19 0.35
CA ALA A 142 -17.38 -13.13 1.74
C ALA A 142 -18.88 -12.87 1.87
N GLN A 143 -19.47 -12.07 0.97
CA GLN A 143 -20.92 -11.86 0.90
C GLN A 143 -21.64 -13.14 0.45
N LEU A 144 -21.13 -13.83 -0.57
CA LEU A 144 -21.68 -15.12 -1.02
C LEU A 144 -21.63 -16.18 0.09
N GLN A 145 -20.60 -16.19 0.90
CA GLN A 145 -20.47 -17.07 2.07
C GLN A 145 -21.37 -16.65 3.25
N GLY A 146 -22.01 -15.47 3.19
CA GLY A 146 -22.78 -14.91 4.29
C GLY A 146 -21.94 -14.58 5.52
N SER A 147 -20.62 -14.42 5.37
CA SER A 147 -19.69 -14.13 6.47
C SER A 147 -19.61 -12.64 6.82
N ILE A 148 -20.03 -11.75 5.90
CA ILE A 148 -20.12 -10.31 6.09
C ILE A 148 -21.51 -9.78 5.70
N ARG A 149 -21.75 -8.49 5.96
CA ARG A 149 -23.01 -7.80 5.61
C ARG A 149 -23.30 -7.81 4.09
N THR A 150 -24.58 -7.79 3.72
CA THR A 150 -25.04 -7.80 2.33
C THR A 150 -26.01 -6.67 2.00
N ASP A 151 -26.32 -5.78 2.96
CA ASP A 151 -27.16 -4.60 2.77
C ASP A 151 -26.46 -3.48 1.97
N LEU A 152 -25.14 -3.52 1.88
CA LEU A 152 -24.33 -2.72 0.97
C LEU A 152 -23.77 -3.64 -0.11
N ASP A 153 -23.77 -3.19 -1.37
CA ASP A 153 -23.12 -3.92 -2.45
C ASP A 153 -21.59 -4.02 -2.24
N ALA A 154 -20.98 -5.01 -2.88
CA ALA A 154 -19.55 -5.30 -2.70
C ALA A 154 -18.66 -4.14 -3.12
N ALA A 155 -18.99 -3.43 -4.20
CA ALA A 155 -18.20 -2.29 -4.68
C ALA A 155 -18.22 -1.14 -3.68
N ARG A 156 -19.36 -0.90 -3.04
CA ARG A 156 -19.51 0.13 -2.01
C ARG A 156 -18.75 -0.24 -0.74
N LEU A 157 -18.83 -1.50 -0.28
CA LEU A 157 -18.04 -1.98 0.85
C LEU A 157 -16.54 -1.88 0.58
N THR A 158 -16.09 -2.28 -0.61
CA THR A 158 -14.70 -2.13 -1.04
C THR A 158 -14.26 -0.67 -0.98
N SER A 159 -15.09 0.25 -1.48
CA SER A 159 -14.77 1.69 -1.43
C SER A 159 -14.63 2.19 0.01
N TRP A 160 -15.46 1.72 0.95
CA TRP A 160 -15.34 2.10 2.36
C TRP A 160 -14.11 1.47 3.04
N LEU A 161 -13.69 0.27 2.65
CA LEU A 161 -12.42 -0.30 3.11
C LEU A 161 -11.23 0.55 2.65
N CYS A 162 -11.23 0.98 1.37
CA CYS A 162 -10.20 1.90 0.87
C CYS A 162 -10.22 3.23 1.65
N VAL A 163 -11.39 3.84 1.88
CA VAL A 163 -11.50 5.07 2.70
C VAL A 163 -10.88 4.91 4.08
N LEU A 164 -11.08 3.77 4.75
CA LEU A 164 -10.48 3.51 6.05
C LEU A 164 -8.96 3.43 5.97
N THR A 165 -8.40 2.74 4.98
CA THR A 165 -6.95 2.57 4.83
C THR A 165 -6.28 3.84 4.34
N ASP A 166 -6.88 4.56 3.38
CA ASP A 166 -6.37 5.82 2.85
C ASP A 166 -6.40 6.93 3.90
N GLY A 167 -7.52 7.05 4.64
CA GLY A 167 -7.63 7.98 5.75
C GLY A 167 -6.65 7.68 6.88
N PHE A 168 -6.37 6.41 7.14
CA PHE A 168 -5.36 5.98 8.10
C PHE A 168 -3.95 6.38 7.64
N ALA A 169 -3.62 6.16 6.37
CA ALA A 169 -2.36 6.57 5.76
C ALA A 169 -2.15 8.09 5.83
N ASP A 170 -3.18 8.87 5.47
CA ASP A 170 -3.14 10.34 5.54
C ASP A 170 -2.91 10.84 6.97
N ARG A 171 -3.62 10.26 7.95
CA ARG A 171 -3.43 10.63 9.37
C ARG A 171 -2.04 10.32 9.88
N ILE A 172 -1.47 9.14 9.55
CA ILE A 172 -0.08 8.81 9.89
C ILE A 172 0.89 9.83 9.26
N ALA A 173 0.62 10.27 8.04
CA ALA A 173 1.46 11.23 7.34
C ALA A 173 1.39 12.66 7.92
N THR A 174 0.24 13.06 8.47
CA THR A 174 -0.04 14.46 8.87
C THR A 174 -0.02 14.70 10.38
N ASP A 175 -0.12 13.65 11.20
CA ASP A 175 -0.18 13.74 12.66
C ASP A 175 0.84 12.78 13.31
N ASN A 176 1.91 13.31 13.86
CA ASN A 176 2.99 12.52 14.46
C ASN A 176 2.55 11.74 15.73
N SER A 177 1.43 12.11 16.35
CA SER A 177 0.88 11.36 17.49
C SER A 177 0.06 10.15 17.07
N PHE A 178 -0.40 10.13 15.81
CA PHE A 178 -1.18 9.05 15.22
C PHE A 178 -0.26 8.06 14.53
N THR A 179 -0.09 6.87 15.08
CA THR A 179 0.84 5.86 14.54
C THR A 179 0.14 4.52 14.33
N ALA A 180 0.67 3.69 13.43
CA ALA A 180 0.16 2.34 13.22
C ALA A 180 0.21 1.48 14.51
N ILE A 181 1.20 1.72 15.36
CA ILE A 181 1.38 1.02 16.63
C ILE A 181 0.24 1.36 17.62
N THR A 182 -0.12 2.64 17.73
CA THR A 182 -1.15 3.10 18.68
C THR A 182 -2.56 2.90 18.13
N GLU A 183 -2.78 3.12 16.82
CA GLU A 183 -4.10 3.21 16.21
C GLU A 183 -4.50 1.95 15.40
N GLY A 184 -3.58 1.05 15.13
CA GLY A 184 -3.87 -0.15 14.33
C GLY A 184 -4.98 -1.02 14.91
N LYS A 185 -5.11 -1.10 16.24
CA LYS A 185 -6.22 -1.80 16.89
C LYS A 185 -7.58 -1.15 16.57
N ILE A 186 -7.61 0.18 16.50
CA ILE A 186 -8.84 0.92 16.17
C ILE A 186 -9.20 0.72 14.70
N LEU A 187 -8.21 0.73 13.79
CA LEU A 187 -8.45 0.43 12.38
C LEU A 187 -9.03 -0.98 12.19
N ARG A 188 -8.46 -2.01 12.87
CA ARG A 188 -9.01 -3.37 12.86
C ARG A 188 -10.47 -3.41 13.32
N ASP A 189 -10.77 -2.75 14.44
CA ASP A 189 -12.13 -2.73 14.99
C ASP A 189 -13.09 -1.99 14.05
N ALA A 190 -12.68 -0.89 13.44
CA ALA A 190 -13.46 -0.15 12.46
C ALA A 190 -13.78 -0.99 11.22
N ALA A 191 -12.78 -1.66 10.64
CA ALA A 191 -12.96 -2.54 9.50
C ALA A 191 -13.88 -3.73 9.84
N ARG A 192 -13.67 -4.35 11.01
CA ARG A 192 -14.54 -5.43 11.50
C ARG A 192 -15.98 -4.99 11.65
N ARG A 193 -16.25 -3.81 12.21
CA ARG A 193 -17.61 -3.25 12.35
C ARG A 193 -18.22 -2.89 11.01
N LEU A 194 -17.42 -2.33 10.08
CA LEU A 194 -17.87 -2.03 8.72
C LEU A 194 -18.36 -3.29 8.00
N LEU A 195 -17.66 -4.41 8.17
CA LEU A 195 -17.98 -5.69 7.54
C LEU A 195 -19.02 -6.52 8.29
N ALA A 196 -19.30 -6.21 9.56
CA ALA A 196 -20.19 -7.00 10.39
C ALA A 196 -21.60 -7.05 9.81
N ARG A 197 -22.21 -8.25 9.87
CA ARG A 197 -23.65 -8.41 9.58
C ARG A 197 -24.47 -7.60 10.58
N GLU A 198 -25.52 -6.96 10.12
CA GLU A 198 -26.51 -6.40 11.04
C GLU A 198 -27.14 -7.55 11.84
N PRO A 199 -27.32 -7.38 13.16
CA PRO A 199 -28.07 -8.34 13.94
C PRO A 199 -29.48 -8.43 13.38
N ASP A 200 -29.98 -9.65 13.18
CA ASP A 200 -31.33 -9.90 12.69
C ASP A 200 -32.34 -9.35 13.70
N VAL A 201 -32.84 -8.14 13.45
CA VAL A 201 -33.82 -7.44 14.30
C VAL A 201 -35.18 -8.17 14.32
N SER A 202 -35.38 -9.13 13.41
CA SER A 202 -36.65 -9.90 13.33
C SER A 202 -36.81 -10.93 14.44
N ALA A 203 -35.74 -11.29 15.16
CA ALA A 203 -35.75 -12.28 16.23
C ALA A 203 -36.24 -11.74 17.61
N THR A 204 -36.42 -10.43 17.75
CA THR A 204 -36.83 -9.80 19.02
C THR A 204 -38.26 -9.25 18.92
N LYS A 205 -39.26 -10.13 18.68
CA LYS A 205 -40.65 -9.81 18.95
C LYS A 205 -40.99 -10.41 20.33
N PRO A 206 -41.16 -9.63 21.38
CA PRO A 206 -41.62 -10.15 22.66
C PRO A 206 -43.07 -10.63 22.47
N ARG A 207 -43.36 -11.79 23.02
CA ARG A 207 -44.73 -12.32 23.20
C ARG A 207 -45.51 -11.47 24.19
#